data_4d7d9c16e9ef3ba92b2de81568728285
#
_entry.id   4d7d9c16e9ef3ba92b2de81568728285
#
_cell.length_a   1.000
_cell.length_b   1.000
_cell.length_c   1.000
_cell.angle_alpha   90.00
_cell.angle_beta   90.00
_cell.angle_gamma   90.00
#
_symmetry.space_group_name_H-M   'P 1'
#
loop_
_entity.id
_entity.type
_entity.pdbx_description
1 polymer ?
#
loop_
_entity_poly.entity_id
_entity_poly.type
_entity_poly.pdbx_seq_one_letter_code
_entity_poly.pdbx_strand_id
1 'polypeptide(L)'
;MGVPAGEREGCAAARMWRAACGTLCAPDSDEAWKQIVDSSPPDAMWHSLRNCVAYQAGVWQNLLSKGIDDVVQPAAFKLAIVLRHTPSELTVRLLADLLRLHPQSQDLTSYVLALLTDDEAQWCGSCGAGESGGGSPTAPPGPAPLRDLQLFGDCELAVLAASREEYDAHAKLVRAEYSKLTHENYVELRIKVLNQFSQIPKLYHTPEFECFESAARENIEREICTLREHLLTGRKD
;
A
#
# COMPACT_ATOMS: atom_id res chain seq x y z
N MET A 1 -24.32 12.51 5.74
CA MET A 1 -23.76 13.85 6.03
C MET A 1 -22.42 13.93 5.31
N GLY A 2 -22.29 14.81 4.30
CA GLY A 2 -21.05 14.96 3.54
C GLY A 2 -19.94 15.57 4.40
N VAL A 3 -18.72 15.03 4.29
CA VAL A 3 -17.52 15.60 4.95
C VAL A 3 -17.30 17.02 4.42
N PRO A 4 -17.03 18.01 5.30
CA PRO A 4 -16.79 19.39 4.87
C PRO A 4 -15.64 19.48 3.86
N ALA A 5 -15.79 20.33 2.82
CA ALA A 5 -14.82 20.46 1.72
C ALA A 5 -13.38 20.79 2.21
N GLY A 6 -13.23 21.55 3.29
CA GLY A 6 -11.92 21.93 3.84
C GLY A 6 -11.11 20.77 4.44
N GLU A 7 -11.76 19.67 4.89
CA GLU A 7 -11.04 18.47 5.36
C GLU A 7 -10.48 17.62 4.22
N ARG A 8 -11.04 17.74 3.01
CA ARG A 8 -10.61 16.99 1.82
C ARG A 8 -9.30 17.50 1.23
N GLU A 9 -9.01 18.78 1.38
CA GLU A 9 -7.83 19.43 0.78
C GLU A 9 -6.56 19.37 1.64
N GLY A 10 -6.69 19.18 2.95
CA GLY A 10 -5.58 19.22 3.91
C GLY A 10 -4.91 17.89 4.24
N CYS A 11 -5.46 16.75 3.80
CA CYS A 11 -4.92 15.45 4.18
C CYS A 11 -3.57 15.14 3.49
N ALA A 12 -2.78 14.22 4.08
CA ALA A 12 -1.46 13.85 3.55
C ALA A 12 -1.55 13.29 2.11
N ALA A 13 -2.59 12.52 1.80
CA ALA A 13 -2.85 12.00 0.47
C ALA A 13 -3.06 13.13 -0.56
N ALA A 14 -3.87 14.16 -0.22
CA ALA A 14 -4.10 15.30 -1.11
C ALA A 14 -2.83 16.13 -1.35
N ARG A 15 -1.99 16.29 -0.33
CA ARG A 15 -0.69 16.97 -0.49
C ARG A 15 0.24 16.18 -1.42
N MET A 16 0.30 14.85 -1.23
CA MET A 16 1.10 13.96 -2.08
C MET A 16 0.62 13.98 -3.52
N TRP A 17 -0.69 13.93 -3.73
CA TRP A 17 -1.33 14.03 -5.04
C TRP A 17 -0.93 15.31 -5.76
N ARG A 18 -1.13 16.48 -5.12
CA ARG A 18 -0.77 17.77 -5.71
C ARG A 18 0.72 17.90 -6.03
N ALA A 19 1.58 17.37 -5.14
CA ALA A 19 3.03 17.37 -5.39
C ALA A 19 3.40 16.50 -6.60
N ALA A 20 2.79 15.33 -6.76
CA ALA A 20 3.04 14.45 -7.91
C ALA A 20 2.53 15.07 -9.20
N CYS A 21 1.28 15.52 -9.23
CA CYS A 21 0.66 16.16 -10.41
C CYS A 21 1.37 17.44 -10.81
N GLY A 22 1.81 18.25 -9.84
CA GLY A 22 2.59 19.46 -10.11
C GLY A 22 3.94 19.16 -10.79
N THR A 23 4.65 18.12 -10.33
CA THR A 23 5.91 17.67 -10.94
C THR A 23 5.71 17.18 -12.37
N LEU A 24 4.60 16.49 -12.64
CA LEU A 24 4.26 15.94 -13.97
C LEU A 24 3.56 16.94 -14.88
N CYS A 25 3.28 18.18 -14.41
CA CYS A 25 2.48 19.17 -15.12
C CYS A 25 1.14 18.58 -15.60
N ALA A 26 0.53 17.71 -14.76
CA ALA A 26 -0.67 16.98 -15.12
C ALA A 26 -1.89 17.92 -15.20
N PRO A 27 -2.61 17.94 -16.32
CA PRO A 27 -3.84 18.73 -16.45
C PRO A 27 -4.96 18.12 -15.62
N ASP A 28 -5.96 18.94 -15.29
CA ASP A 28 -7.22 18.50 -14.67
C ASP A 28 -7.07 17.70 -13.36
N SER A 29 -5.93 17.90 -12.64
CA SER A 29 -5.59 17.17 -11.44
C SER A 29 -6.60 17.31 -10.29
N ASP A 30 -7.30 18.44 -10.20
CA ASP A 30 -8.32 18.69 -9.17
C ASP A 30 -9.61 17.90 -9.46
N GLU A 31 -10.02 17.79 -10.73
CA GLU A 31 -11.17 16.98 -11.11
C GLU A 31 -10.85 15.48 -10.94
N ALA A 32 -9.63 15.07 -11.29
CA ALA A 32 -9.16 13.70 -11.04
C ALA A 32 -9.15 13.38 -9.54
N TRP A 33 -8.68 14.29 -8.70
CA TRP A 33 -8.71 14.14 -7.24
C TRP A 33 -10.13 13.93 -6.71
N LYS A 34 -11.09 14.71 -7.20
CA LYS A 34 -12.49 14.57 -6.82
C LYS A 34 -13.05 13.20 -7.19
N GLN A 35 -12.74 12.68 -8.39
CA GLN A 35 -13.15 11.34 -8.80
C GLN A 35 -12.56 10.26 -7.89
N ILE A 36 -11.29 10.39 -7.46
CA ILE A 36 -10.66 9.47 -6.49
C ILE A 36 -11.41 9.50 -5.16
N VAL A 37 -11.68 10.69 -4.63
CA VAL A 37 -12.41 10.83 -3.35
C VAL A 37 -13.82 10.26 -3.44
N ASP A 38 -14.53 10.52 -4.53
CA ASP A 38 -15.92 10.07 -4.74
C ASP A 38 -15.99 8.55 -5.00
N SER A 39 -14.90 7.92 -5.49
CA SER A 39 -14.81 6.47 -5.69
C SER A 39 -14.53 5.68 -4.41
N SER A 40 -14.09 6.34 -3.34
CA SER A 40 -13.74 5.67 -2.08
C SER A 40 -14.99 5.07 -1.43
N PRO A 41 -15.00 3.77 -1.08
CA PRO A 41 -16.12 3.14 -0.41
C PRO A 41 -16.42 3.83 0.94
N PRO A 42 -17.69 4.09 1.28
CA PRO A 42 -18.04 4.80 2.52
C PRO A 42 -17.76 3.98 3.78
N ASP A 43 -17.65 2.66 3.67
CA ASP A 43 -17.31 1.72 4.74
C ASP A 43 -15.82 1.38 4.80
N ALA A 44 -15.00 1.90 3.90
CA ALA A 44 -13.55 1.77 3.99
C ALA A 44 -13.02 2.60 5.17
N MET A 45 -12.53 1.91 6.20
CA MET A 45 -11.96 2.56 7.39
C MET A 45 -10.44 2.63 7.30
N TRP A 46 -9.77 1.47 7.26
CA TRP A 46 -8.32 1.44 7.08
C TRP A 46 -7.92 1.68 5.63
N HIS A 47 -8.47 0.93 4.66
CA HIS A 47 -8.13 1.00 3.24
C HIS A 47 -8.75 2.25 2.58
N SER A 48 -8.34 3.42 3.04
CA SER A 48 -8.87 4.72 2.65
C SER A 48 -7.76 5.76 2.46
N LEU A 49 -8.09 6.84 1.73
CA LEU A 49 -7.20 7.99 1.55
C LEU A 49 -6.79 8.63 2.89
N ARG A 50 -7.67 8.57 3.88
CA ARG A 50 -7.48 9.22 5.18
C ARG A 50 -6.56 8.42 6.10
N ASN A 51 -6.57 7.11 6.01
CA ASN A 51 -5.81 6.23 6.90
C ASN A 51 -4.66 5.54 6.17
N CYS A 52 -4.87 4.50 5.39
CA CYS A 52 -3.81 3.73 4.74
C CYS A 52 -2.94 4.60 3.84
N VAL A 53 -3.54 5.33 2.90
CA VAL A 53 -2.77 6.19 1.97
C VAL A 53 -2.05 7.31 2.72
N ALA A 54 -2.70 7.91 3.73
CA ALA A 54 -2.05 8.93 4.55
C ALA A 54 -0.88 8.36 5.36
N TYR A 55 -1.00 7.12 5.87
CA TYR A 55 0.09 6.43 6.56
C TYR A 55 1.27 6.16 5.61
N GLN A 56 1.01 5.58 4.45
CA GLN A 56 2.05 5.35 3.43
C GLN A 56 2.72 6.65 2.96
N ALA A 57 1.94 7.72 2.81
CA ALA A 57 2.48 9.04 2.49
C ALA A 57 3.42 9.56 3.59
N GLY A 58 3.10 9.30 4.86
CA GLY A 58 3.97 9.61 6.00
C GLY A 58 5.26 8.79 5.99
N VAL A 59 5.17 7.48 5.71
CA VAL A 59 6.32 6.59 5.57
C VAL A 59 7.25 7.08 4.45
N TRP A 60 6.69 7.35 3.26
CA TRP A 60 7.45 7.90 2.14
C TRP A 60 8.14 9.23 2.47
N GLN A 61 7.42 10.15 3.14
CA GLN A 61 8.00 11.42 3.56
C GLN A 61 9.15 11.23 4.56
N ASN A 62 9.06 10.24 5.43
CA ASN A 62 10.14 9.88 6.37
C ASN A 62 11.37 9.36 5.61
N LEU A 63 11.20 8.51 4.59
CA LEU A 63 12.29 8.05 3.74
C LEU A 63 12.98 9.23 3.04
N LEU A 64 12.21 10.13 2.43
CA LEU A 64 12.75 11.33 1.79
C LEU A 64 13.55 12.20 2.77
N SER A 65 13.09 12.35 4.02
CA SER A 65 13.81 13.12 5.04
C SER A 65 15.15 12.50 5.44
N LYS A 66 15.32 11.21 5.19
CA LYS A 66 16.58 10.46 5.40
C LYS A 66 17.47 10.43 4.13
N GLY A 67 17.05 11.12 3.06
CA GLY A 67 17.78 11.14 1.80
C GLY A 67 17.58 9.89 0.95
N ILE A 68 16.52 9.12 1.20
CA ILE A 68 16.16 7.93 0.43
C ILE A 68 15.10 8.36 -0.60
N ASP A 69 15.57 8.67 -1.79
CA ASP A 69 14.76 9.17 -2.92
C ASP A 69 15.14 8.50 -4.25
N ASP A 70 15.85 7.38 -4.18
CA ASP A 70 16.47 6.67 -5.29
C ASP A 70 15.52 5.82 -6.15
N VAL A 71 14.20 6.11 -6.11
CA VAL A 71 13.24 5.51 -7.05
C VAL A 71 13.36 6.15 -8.43
N VAL A 72 13.16 5.33 -9.47
CA VAL A 72 13.37 5.77 -10.87
C VAL A 72 12.39 6.86 -11.29
N GLN A 73 11.14 6.81 -10.80
CA GLN A 73 10.07 7.76 -11.14
C GLN A 73 9.37 8.29 -9.88
N PRO A 74 9.97 9.25 -9.12
CA PRO A 74 9.44 9.66 -7.82
C PRO A 74 8.02 10.25 -7.87
N ALA A 75 7.66 10.95 -8.93
CA ALA A 75 6.31 11.49 -9.08
C ALA A 75 5.28 10.39 -9.36
N ALA A 76 5.62 9.44 -10.24
CA ALA A 76 4.77 8.28 -10.54
C ALA A 76 4.63 7.34 -9.33
N PHE A 77 5.69 7.17 -8.52
CA PHE A 77 5.65 6.42 -7.26
C PHE A 77 4.64 7.03 -6.27
N LYS A 78 4.61 8.36 -6.15
CA LYS A 78 3.60 9.06 -5.34
C LYS A 78 2.18 8.88 -5.89
N LEU A 79 2.01 8.88 -7.22
CA LEU A 79 0.70 8.58 -7.82
C LEU A 79 0.25 7.16 -7.47
N ALA A 80 1.16 6.17 -7.53
CA ALA A 80 0.84 4.80 -7.15
C ALA A 80 0.36 4.70 -5.69
N ILE A 81 1.04 5.35 -4.73
CA ILE A 81 0.60 5.39 -3.34
C ILE A 81 -0.83 5.93 -3.22
N VAL A 82 -1.14 7.03 -3.90
CA VAL A 82 -2.48 7.65 -3.81
C VAL A 82 -3.55 6.79 -4.48
N LEU A 83 -3.21 6.14 -5.59
CA LEU A 83 -4.14 5.33 -6.38
C LEU A 83 -4.33 3.89 -5.86
N ARG A 84 -3.59 3.47 -4.82
CA ARG A 84 -3.54 2.08 -4.34
C ARG A 84 -4.93 1.46 -4.08
N HIS A 85 -5.87 2.23 -3.58
CA HIS A 85 -7.22 1.77 -3.27
C HIS A 85 -8.29 2.33 -4.22
N THR A 86 -7.86 2.91 -5.34
CA THR A 86 -8.76 3.38 -6.40
C THR A 86 -9.11 2.20 -7.31
N PRO A 87 -10.38 2.08 -7.76
CA PRO A 87 -10.77 1.00 -8.68
C PRO A 87 -9.89 0.98 -9.94
N SER A 88 -9.48 -0.20 -10.40
CA SER A 88 -8.51 -0.38 -11.50
C SER A 88 -8.94 0.33 -12.78
N GLU A 89 -10.23 0.24 -13.17
CA GLU A 89 -10.76 0.91 -14.36
C GLU A 89 -10.65 2.43 -14.27
N LEU A 90 -10.95 2.98 -13.09
CA LEU A 90 -10.81 4.41 -12.83
C LEU A 90 -9.33 4.81 -12.86
N THR A 91 -8.45 4.03 -12.24
CA THR A 91 -7.01 4.26 -12.23
C THR A 91 -6.45 4.36 -13.64
N VAL A 92 -6.75 3.41 -14.52
CA VAL A 92 -6.28 3.41 -15.92
C VAL A 92 -6.77 4.67 -16.66
N ARG A 93 -8.04 5.04 -16.50
CA ARG A 93 -8.61 6.24 -17.12
C ARG A 93 -7.95 7.51 -16.61
N LEU A 94 -7.79 7.64 -15.29
CA LEU A 94 -7.15 8.81 -14.69
C LEU A 94 -5.71 8.96 -15.15
N LEU A 95 -4.92 7.88 -15.22
CA LEU A 95 -3.56 7.94 -15.71
C LEU A 95 -3.49 8.36 -17.18
N ALA A 96 -4.40 7.85 -18.02
CA ALA A 96 -4.48 8.26 -19.42
C ALA A 96 -4.78 9.76 -19.57
N ASP A 97 -5.70 10.30 -18.78
CA ASP A 97 -6.09 11.71 -18.83
C ASP A 97 -4.98 12.62 -18.26
N LEU A 98 -4.44 12.30 -17.11
CA LEU A 98 -3.41 13.08 -16.42
C LEU A 98 -2.09 13.16 -17.19
N LEU A 99 -1.71 12.05 -17.84
CA LEU A 99 -0.42 11.92 -18.53
C LEU A 99 -0.53 12.15 -20.04
N ARG A 100 -1.70 12.48 -20.58
CA ARG A 100 -1.94 12.61 -22.03
C ARG A 100 -0.98 13.55 -22.75
N LEU A 101 -0.49 14.57 -22.07
CA LEU A 101 0.44 15.56 -22.63
C LEU A 101 1.90 15.32 -22.23
N HIS A 102 2.15 14.33 -21.37
CA HIS A 102 3.50 14.04 -20.90
C HIS A 102 4.27 13.22 -21.94
N PRO A 103 5.52 13.59 -22.28
CA PRO A 103 6.30 12.90 -23.34
C PRO A 103 6.56 11.41 -23.03
N GLN A 104 6.58 11.03 -21.76
CA GLN A 104 6.78 9.65 -21.31
C GLN A 104 5.48 9.04 -20.74
N SER A 105 4.31 9.42 -21.24
CA SER A 105 3.02 9.01 -20.68
C SER A 105 2.87 7.49 -20.58
N GLN A 106 3.28 6.76 -21.59
CA GLN A 106 3.18 5.29 -21.63
C GLN A 106 4.09 4.63 -20.58
N ASP A 107 5.34 5.10 -20.46
CA ASP A 107 6.31 4.54 -19.50
C ASP A 107 5.85 4.81 -18.06
N LEU A 108 5.39 6.03 -17.77
CA LEU A 108 4.87 6.41 -16.46
C LEU A 108 3.61 5.62 -16.09
N THR A 109 2.68 5.47 -17.05
CA THR A 109 1.48 4.65 -16.84
C THR A 109 1.85 3.20 -16.54
N SER A 110 2.75 2.61 -17.33
CA SER A 110 3.20 1.25 -17.13
C SER A 110 3.92 1.06 -15.80
N TYR A 111 4.71 2.04 -15.39
CA TYR A 111 5.39 2.06 -14.09
C TYR A 111 4.38 2.08 -12.92
N VAL A 112 3.40 2.99 -12.95
CA VAL A 112 2.37 3.07 -11.90
C VAL A 112 1.57 1.77 -11.83
N LEU A 113 1.14 1.24 -12.97
CA LEU A 113 0.36 -0.01 -13.00
C LEU A 113 1.16 -1.20 -12.49
N ALA A 114 2.47 -1.26 -12.76
CA ALA A 114 3.34 -2.30 -12.23
C ALA A 114 3.41 -2.26 -10.69
N LEU A 115 3.52 -1.05 -10.09
CA LEU A 115 3.50 -0.89 -8.63
C LEU A 115 2.16 -1.29 -8.00
N LEU A 116 1.06 -1.12 -8.73
CA LEU A 116 -0.30 -1.43 -8.24
C LEU A 116 -0.71 -2.88 -8.48
N THR A 117 0.08 -3.66 -9.21
CA THR A 117 -0.22 -5.08 -9.47
C THR A 117 0.17 -5.92 -8.26
N ASP A 118 -0.79 -6.68 -7.73
CA ASP A 118 -0.58 -7.63 -6.63
C ASP A 118 -0.01 -8.98 -7.15
N ASP A 119 1.04 -8.94 -7.95
CA ASP A 119 1.67 -10.15 -8.46
C ASP A 119 2.70 -10.67 -7.45
N GLU A 120 2.29 -11.60 -6.59
CA GLU A 120 3.16 -12.24 -5.58
C GLU A 120 4.43 -12.85 -6.20
N ALA A 121 4.39 -13.23 -7.48
CA ALA A 121 5.55 -13.75 -8.20
C ALA A 121 6.65 -12.69 -8.41
N GLN A 122 6.29 -11.40 -8.40
CA GLN A 122 7.25 -10.31 -8.53
C GLN A 122 7.96 -9.99 -7.19
N TRP A 123 7.34 -10.34 -6.05
CA TRP A 123 7.86 -10.06 -4.71
C TRP A 123 8.80 -11.15 -4.22
N CYS A 124 8.54 -12.40 -4.63
CA CYS A 124 9.37 -13.55 -4.32
C CYS A 124 10.53 -13.64 -5.31
N GLY A 125 11.57 -12.87 -5.13
CA GLY A 125 12.84 -13.13 -5.80
C GLY A 125 13.27 -14.55 -5.50
N SER A 126 12.97 -15.48 -6.43
CA SER A 126 13.51 -16.85 -6.49
C SER A 126 13.41 -17.67 -5.18
N CYS A 127 12.19 -18.06 -4.80
CA CYS A 127 12.02 -19.31 -4.05
C CYS A 127 11.99 -20.47 -5.05
N GLY A 128 13.14 -21.05 -5.33
CA GLY A 128 13.23 -22.36 -5.99
C GLY A 128 13.65 -22.35 -7.44
N ALA A 129 14.86 -21.93 -7.73
CA ALA A 129 15.61 -22.51 -8.85
C ALA A 129 16.56 -23.54 -8.27
N GLY A 130 16.14 -24.82 -8.29
CA GLY A 130 17.05 -25.94 -8.24
C GLY A 130 18.09 -25.74 -9.33
N GLU A 131 19.35 -25.93 -8.98
CA GLU A 131 20.47 -25.94 -9.91
C GLU A 131 20.18 -26.88 -11.09
N SER A 132 19.94 -26.29 -12.25
CA SER A 132 20.09 -27.00 -13.51
C SER A 132 20.56 -26.00 -14.55
N GLY A 133 21.80 -26.17 -14.98
CA GLY A 133 22.52 -25.27 -15.86
C GLY A 133 21.82 -25.04 -17.19
N GLY A 134 21.87 -23.81 -17.65
CA GLY A 134 21.44 -23.40 -18.98
C GLY A 134 21.06 -21.93 -18.94
N GLY A 135 21.97 -21.03 -19.37
CA GLY A 135 21.71 -19.59 -19.45
C GLY A 135 20.46 -19.31 -20.27
N SER A 136 19.42 -18.88 -19.58
CA SER A 136 18.23 -18.31 -20.21
C SER A 136 18.43 -16.79 -20.33
N PRO A 137 18.11 -16.18 -21.47
CA PRO A 137 18.20 -14.74 -21.64
C PRO A 137 17.35 -14.07 -20.57
N THR A 138 17.94 -13.17 -19.80
CA THR A 138 17.27 -12.30 -18.84
C THR A 138 16.02 -11.73 -19.48
N ALA A 139 14.85 -12.02 -18.87
CA ALA A 139 13.62 -11.36 -19.24
C ALA A 139 13.88 -9.84 -19.27
N PRO A 140 13.34 -9.10 -20.25
CA PRO A 140 13.51 -7.65 -20.29
C PRO A 140 13.05 -7.07 -18.94
N PRO A 141 13.78 -6.08 -18.38
CA PRO A 141 13.37 -5.44 -17.14
C PRO A 141 11.93 -4.95 -17.29
N GLY A 142 11.09 -5.31 -16.33
CA GLY A 142 9.70 -4.84 -16.28
C GLY A 142 9.62 -3.31 -16.25
N PRO A 143 8.42 -2.74 -16.38
CA PRO A 143 8.23 -1.29 -16.43
C PRO A 143 8.66 -0.57 -15.12
N ALA A 144 8.70 -1.29 -14.00
CA ALA A 144 9.24 -0.81 -12.74
C ALA A 144 10.41 -1.71 -12.29
N PRO A 145 11.55 -1.13 -11.83
CA PRO A 145 12.64 -1.91 -11.26
C PRO A 145 12.19 -2.71 -10.03
N LEU A 146 12.80 -3.88 -9.82
CA LEU A 146 12.51 -4.72 -8.64
C LEU A 146 12.67 -3.94 -7.32
N ARG A 147 13.68 -3.07 -7.23
CA ARG A 147 13.93 -2.21 -6.07
C ARG A 147 12.72 -1.32 -5.74
N ASP A 148 12.10 -0.70 -6.75
CA ASP A 148 10.96 0.20 -6.58
C ASP A 148 9.70 -0.60 -6.19
N LEU A 149 9.50 -1.78 -6.79
CA LEU A 149 8.43 -2.70 -6.43
C LEU A 149 8.55 -3.13 -4.96
N GLN A 150 9.73 -3.55 -4.54
CA GLN A 150 10.00 -3.94 -3.16
C GLN A 150 9.80 -2.80 -2.18
N LEU A 151 10.32 -1.60 -2.50
CA LEU A 151 10.16 -0.42 -1.65
C LEU A 151 8.68 0.00 -1.52
N PHE A 152 7.92 -0.11 -2.60
CA PHE A 152 6.48 0.17 -2.59
C PHE A 152 5.74 -0.76 -1.63
N GLY A 153 6.00 -2.05 -1.72
CA GLY A 153 5.41 -3.04 -0.82
C GLY A 153 5.87 -2.90 0.62
N ASP A 154 7.15 -2.61 0.86
CA ASP A 154 7.66 -2.34 2.20
C ASP A 154 6.95 -1.12 2.84
N CYS A 155 6.71 -0.06 2.05
CA CYS A 155 5.91 1.08 2.51
C CYS A 155 4.46 0.70 2.85
N GLU A 156 3.86 -0.23 2.10
CA GLU A 156 2.50 -0.70 2.35
C GLU A 156 2.41 -1.52 3.63
N LEU A 157 3.39 -2.39 3.86
CA LEU A 157 3.46 -3.24 5.05
C LEU A 157 4.01 -2.53 6.29
N ALA A 158 4.51 -1.31 6.17
CA ALA A 158 5.17 -0.59 7.26
C ALA A 158 4.32 -0.48 8.54
N VAL A 159 2.99 -0.44 8.41
CA VAL A 159 2.07 -0.38 9.55
C VAL A 159 2.15 -1.62 10.44
N LEU A 160 2.57 -2.76 9.90
CA LEU A 160 2.74 -3.98 10.71
C LEU A 160 3.83 -3.82 11.77
N ALA A 161 4.82 -2.97 11.50
CA ALA A 161 5.92 -2.67 12.42
C ALA A 161 5.73 -1.37 13.22
N ALA A 162 4.54 -0.76 13.17
CA ALA A 162 4.22 0.45 13.92
C ALA A 162 4.32 0.21 15.44
N SER A 163 4.35 1.30 16.21
CA SER A 163 4.23 1.21 17.67
C SER A 163 2.99 0.40 18.07
N ARG A 164 3.00 -0.14 19.27
CA ARG A 164 1.88 -0.95 19.77
C ARG A 164 0.55 -0.20 19.66
N GLU A 165 0.54 1.07 20.04
CA GLU A 165 -0.65 1.93 20.03
C GLU A 165 -1.16 2.16 18.60
N GLU A 166 -0.25 2.43 17.66
CA GLU A 166 -0.59 2.66 16.26
C GLU A 166 -1.06 1.37 15.58
N TYR A 167 -0.40 0.24 15.87
CA TYR A 167 -0.82 -1.07 15.36
C TYR A 167 -2.22 -1.43 15.88
N ASP A 168 -2.49 -1.25 17.17
CA ASP A 168 -3.80 -1.54 17.76
C ASP A 168 -4.89 -0.60 17.19
N ALA A 169 -4.56 0.65 16.89
CA ALA A 169 -5.46 1.57 16.19
C ALA A 169 -5.74 1.10 14.76
N HIS A 170 -4.72 0.66 14.02
CA HIS A 170 -4.86 0.03 12.71
C HIS A 170 -5.78 -1.20 12.77
N ALA A 171 -5.53 -2.14 13.70
CA ALA A 171 -6.32 -3.35 13.85
C ALA A 171 -7.82 -3.05 14.12
N LYS A 172 -8.11 -2.00 14.91
CA LYS A 172 -9.49 -1.52 15.14
C LYS A 172 -10.15 -0.99 13.87
N LEU A 173 -9.42 -0.24 13.04
CA LEU A 173 -9.93 0.25 11.77
C LEU A 173 -10.20 -0.89 10.79
N VAL A 174 -9.29 -1.88 10.73
CA VAL A 174 -9.52 -3.10 9.93
C VAL A 174 -10.76 -3.84 10.43
N ARG A 175 -10.93 -4.00 11.76
CA ARG A 175 -12.15 -4.62 12.33
C ARG A 175 -13.42 -3.86 11.92
N ALA A 176 -13.39 -2.54 11.92
CA ALA A 176 -14.54 -1.70 11.58
C ALA A 176 -14.97 -1.86 10.11
N GLU A 177 -14.03 -2.07 9.18
CA GLU A 177 -14.35 -2.38 7.77
C GLU A 177 -15.16 -3.67 7.62
N TYR A 178 -14.88 -4.66 8.44
CA TYR A 178 -15.57 -5.95 8.45
C TYR A 178 -16.77 -5.98 9.40
N SER A 179 -17.38 -4.83 9.70
CA SER A 179 -18.51 -4.71 10.64
C SER A 179 -19.72 -5.57 10.27
N LYS A 180 -19.88 -5.95 8.99
CA LYS A 180 -20.93 -6.85 8.50
C LYS A 180 -20.70 -8.32 8.89
N LEU A 181 -19.48 -8.71 9.27
CA LEU A 181 -19.18 -10.05 9.76
C LEU A 181 -19.48 -10.18 11.25
N THR A 182 -19.97 -11.36 11.66
CA THR A 182 -20.01 -11.69 13.08
C THR A 182 -18.62 -11.63 13.69
N HIS A 183 -18.54 -11.46 15.00
CA HIS A 183 -17.26 -11.42 15.69
C HIS A 183 -16.42 -12.70 15.40
N GLU A 184 -17.03 -13.87 15.51
CA GLU A 184 -16.39 -15.16 15.28
C GLU A 184 -15.83 -15.28 13.85
N ASN A 185 -16.67 -14.99 12.83
CA ASN A 185 -16.26 -15.05 11.43
C ASN A 185 -15.12 -14.06 11.11
N TYR A 186 -15.16 -12.87 11.72
CA TYR A 186 -14.06 -11.91 11.55
C TYR A 186 -12.76 -12.43 12.19
N VAL A 187 -12.84 -12.92 13.42
CA VAL A 187 -11.66 -13.42 14.14
C VAL A 187 -11.00 -14.58 13.38
N GLU A 188 -11.78 -15.55 12.90
CA GLU A 188 -11.27 -16.64 12.08
C GLU A 188 -10.60 -16.16 10.79
N LEU A 189 -11.26 -15.24 10.07
CA LEU A 189 -10.69 -14.62 8.86
C LEU A 189 -9.39 -13.87 9.16
N ARG A 190 -9.38 -13.06 10.21
CA ARG A 190 -8.21 -12.26 10.57
C ARG A 190 -7.02 -13.12 10.98
N ILE A 191 -7.25 -14.16 11.79
CA ILE A 191 -6.21 -15.14 12.16
C ILE A 191 -5.64 -15.81 10.91
N LYS A 192 -6.49 -16.16 9.94
CA LYS A 192 -6.02 -16.77 8.68
C LYS A 192 -5.10 -15.82 7.92
N VAL A 193 -5.49 -14.56 7.76
CA VAL A 193 -4.67 -13.54 7.08
C VAL A 193 -3.33 -13.32 7.81
N LEU A 194 -3.37 -13.14 9.14
CA LEU A 194 -2.16 -12.93 9.93
C LEU A 194 -1.21 -14.15 9.88
N ASN A 195 -1.75 -15.36 9.88
CA ASN A 195 -0.93 -16.57 9.69
C ASN A 195 -0.27 -16.63 8.32
N GLN A 196 -0.90 -16.11 7.25
CA GLN A 196 -0.25 -16.00 5.94
C GLN A 196 0.99 -15.09 6.02
N PHE A 197 0.88 -13.90 6.64
CA PHE A 197 2.05 -13.05 6.88
C PHE A 197 3.14 -13.73 7.72
N SER A 198 2.76 -14.52 8.74
CA SER A 198 3.72 -15.25 9.58
C SER A 198 4.50 -16.33 8.80
N GLN A 199 3.93 -16.85 7.71
CA GLN A 199 4.56 -17.87 6.86
C GLN A 199 5.51 -17.28 5.81
N ILE A 200 5.41 -15.98 5.51
CA ILE A 200 6.32 -15.31 4.57
C ILE A 200 7.71 -15.26 5.20
N PRO A 201 8.76 -15.80 4.55
CA PRO A 201 10.11 -15.86 5.15
C PRO A 201 10.69 -14.50 5.50
N LYS A 202 10.43 -13.48 4.69
CA LYS A 202 10.89 -12.11 4.87
C LYS A 202 9.78 -11.14 4.45
N LEU A 203 9.26 -10.34 5.38
CA LEU A 203 8.18 -9.38 5.10
C LEU A 203 8.69 -8.15 4.35
N TYR A 204 9.90 -7.67 4.72
CA TYR A 204 10.49 -6.46 4.15
C TYR A 204 11.72 -6.81 3.32
N HIS A 205 11.79 -6.29 2.12
CA HIS A 205 12.81 -6.67 1.14
C HIS A 205 13.94 -5.66 1.02
N THR A 206 13.69 -4.39 1.34
CA THR A 206 14.66 -3.32 1.18
C THR A 206 15.45 -3.06 2.47
N PRO A 207 16.71 -2.62 2.37
CA PRO A 207 17.55 -2.36 3.55
C PRO A 207 16.95 -1.35 4.52
N GLU A 208 16.20 -0.38 4.02
CA GLU A 208 15.56 0.68 4.80
C GLU A 208 14.52 0.15 5.78
N PHE A 209 13.93 -1.01 5.47
CA PHE A 209 12.89 -1.64 6.27
C PHE A 209 13.35 -2.90 7.00
N GLU A 210 14.63 -3.30 6.88
CA GLU A 210 15.12 -4.52 7.52
C GLU A 210 14.92 -4.51 9.04
N CYS A 211 15.06 -3.35 9.68
CA CYS A 211 14.83 -3.21 11.12
C CYS A 211 13.35 -3.34 11.54
N PHE A 212 12.41 -3.34 10.60
CA PHE A 212 10.97 -3.46 10.87
C PHE A 212 10.52 -4.91 11.08
N GLU A 213 11.29 -5.87 10.59
CA GLU A 213 10.90 -7.31 10.57
C GLU A 213 10.53 -7.84 11.95
N SER A 214 11.34 -7.58 12.98
CA SER A 214 11.09 -8.07 14.34
C SER A 214 9.82 -7.47 14.93
N ALA A 215 9.66 -6.15 14.84
CA ALA A 215 8.50 -5.46 15.39
C ALA A 215 7.19 -5.89 14.69
N ALA A 216 7.22 -6.10 13.37
CA ALA A 216 6.06 -6.60 12.63
C ALA A 216 5.68 -8.02 13.09
N ARG A 217 6.66 -8.92 13.24
CA ARG A 217 6.43 -10.28 13.74
C ARG A 217 5.83 -10.30 15.13
N GLU A 218 6.35 -9.48 16.04
CA GLU A 218 5.84 -9.34 17.40
C GLU A 218 4.39 -8.85 17.42
N ASN A 219 4.06 -7.83 16.62
CA ASN A 219 2.70 -7.31 16.51
C ASN A 219 1.72 -8.34 15.96
N ILE A 220 2.10 -9.04 14.88
CA ILE A 220 1.29 -10.09 14.27
C ILE A 220 1.02 -11.22 15.27
N GLU A 221 2.06 -11.73 15.92
CA GLU A 221 1.93 -12.81 16.89
C GLU A 221 1.04 -12.41 18.09
N ARG A 222 1.24 -11.20 18.60
CA ARG A 222 0.43 -10.64 19.69
C ARG A 222 -1.05 -10.56 19.30
N GLU A 223 -1.37 -10.06 18.09
CA GLU A 223 -2.76 -9.99 17.62
C GLU A 223 -3.35 -11.39 17.47
N ILE A 224 -2.63 -12.36 16.89
CA ILE A 224 -3.08 -13.75 16.77
C ILE A 224 -3.39 -14.36 18.14
N CYS A 225 -2.52 -14.16 19.13
CA CYS A 225 -2.75 -14.67 20.50
C CYS A 225 -4.01 -14.05 21.10
N THR A 226 -4.17 -12.72 21.01
CA THR A 226 -5.36 -12.02 21.53
C THR A 226 -6.65 -12.53 20.87
N LEU A 227 -6.66 -12.68 19.54
CA LEU A 227 -7.82 -13.15 18.80
C LEU A 227 -8.18 -14.60 19.16
N ARG A 228 -7.19 -15.47 19.39
CA ARG A 228 -7.42 -16.85 19.85
C ARG A 228 -8.03 -16.89 21.25
N GLU A 229 -7.58 -16.03 22.15
CA GLU A 229 -8.18 -15.89 23.50
C GLU A 229 -9.65 -15.47 23.42
N HIS A 230 -10.00 -14.56 22.50
CA HIS A 230 -11.40 -14.16 22.28
C HIS A 230 -12.27 -15.32 21.83
N LEU A 231 -11.80 -16.19 20.94
CA LEU A 231 -12.53 -17.40 20.55
C LEU A 231 -12.75 -18.36 21.71
N LEU A 232 -11.75 -18.53 22.58
CA LEU A 232 -11.83 -19.46 23.73
C LEU A 232 -12.73 -18.95 24.85
N THR A 233 -12.75 -17.63 25.08
CA THR A 233 -13.47 -17.03 26.20
C THR A 233 -14.86 -16.52 25.85
N GLY A 234 -15.22 -16.51 24.54
CA GLY A 234 -16.46 -15.90 24.04
C GLY A 234 -16.52 -14.39 24.26
N ARG A 235 -15.38 -13.75 24.51
CA ARG A 235 -15.26 -12.32 24.77
C ARG A 235 -15.47 -11.54 23.46
N LYS A 236 -16.44 -10.66 23.43
CA LYS A 236 -16.66 -9.73 22.31
C LYS A 236 -15.94 -8.42 22.63
N ASP A 237 -15.23 -7.88 21.63
CA ASP A 237 -14.60 -6.55 21.68
C ASP A 237 -15.65 -5.44 21.83
#